data_2b4f639d89ab6e5705a8e348471a8f0f
#
_entry.id   2b4f639d89ab6e5705a8e348471a8f0f
#
_cell.length_a   1.000
_cell.length_b   1.000
_cell.length_c   1.000
_cell.angle_alpha   90.00
_cell.angle_beta   90.00
_cell.angle_gamma   90.00
#
_symmetry.space_group_name_H-M   'P 1'
#
loop_
_entity.id
_entity.type
_entity.pdbx_description
1 polymer ?
#
loop_
_entity_poly.entity_id
_entity_poly.type
_entity_poly.pdbx_seq_one_letter_code
_entity_poly.pdbx_strand_id
1 'polypeptide(L)'
;MSLVFPFVLQWSLGGFENSSAVCLWGLTSPLGALLFLGARQSVPWFAGFAGLVAISAALDSAIAGSAPDIPQGVVIAFFALNLLGVASTAYVLQQYFVRARERALAELARQHRALELEQEKSERLLLNVLPEPVAARLKEQEGVIADNFDDVTVLFADIVGFTPLAERMPAAELVALLDRVFASWDELAAESGAEKIKTIGDAYMVAAGVPVARDDHAEAVAALALAMIPAVERCTPDGGAPLEVRIGIATGPVVAGVIGRSKFIYDLWGDTVNTASRMESHAVPGSIQVTEPTYERLRERFVLRRRGTIEVKGKAAMPSYLLIGPR
;
A
#
# COMPACT_ATOMS: atom_id res chain seq x y z
N MET A 1 -21.49 35.94 -35.87
CA MET A 1 -22.87 36.27 -36.25
C MET A 1 -23.85 36.30 -35.07
N SER A 2 -23.82 35.30 -34.18
CA SER A 2 -24.74 35.20 -33.03
C SER A 2 -24.65 36.34 -32.01
N LEU A 3 -23.52 37.03 -31.89
CA LEU A 3 -23.37 38.19 -31.02
C LEU A 3 -23.99 39.45 -31.59
N VAL A 4 -23.77 39.75 -32.87
CA VAL A 4 -24.11 41.04 -33.49
C VAL A 4 -25.55 41.07 -34.02
N PHE A 5 -26.06 39.95 -34.53
CA PHE A 5 -27.38 39.90 -35.17
C PHE A 5 -28.55 40.37 -34.25
N PRO A 6 -28.62 39.99 -32.97
CA PRO A 6 -29.67 40.49 -32.08
C PRO A 6 -29.67 42.03 -31.93
N PHE A 7 -28.49 42.65 -31.94
CA PHE A 7 -28.36 44.11 -31.83
C PHE A 7 -28.75 44.80 -33.12
N VAL A 8 -28.37 44.28 -34.29
CA VAL A 8 -28.86 44.83 -35.59
C VAL A 8 -30.35 44.72 -35.65
N LEU A 9 -30.98 43.67 -35.25
CA LEU A 9 -32.42 43.51 -35.19
C LEU A 9 -33.05 44.50 -34.20
N GLN A 10 -32.45 44.71 -33.01
CA GLN A 10 -32.90 45.75 -32.07
C GLN A 10 -32.90 47.16 -32.69
N TRP A 11 -31.83 47.52 -33.37
CA TRP A 11 -31.70 48.82 -34.00
C TRP A 11 -32.71 49.00 -35.13
N SER A 12 -33.00 47.98 -35.93
CA SER A 12 -34.00 48.03 -37.02
C SER A 12 -35.44 48.09 -36.50
N LEU A 13 -35.70 47.63 -35.27
CA LEU A 13 -37.05 47.72 -34.66
C LEU A 13 -37.29 48.97 -33.83
N GLY A 14 -36.34 49.94 -33.78
CA GLY A 14 -36.53 51.19 -33.09
C GLY A 14 -36.07 51.20 -31.61
N GLY A 15 -35.03 50.50 -31.28
CA GLY A 15 -34.37 50.52 -29.93
C GLY A 15 -34.89 49.51 -28.93
N PHE A 16 -34.58 49.72 -27.64
CA PHE A 16 -34.87 48.78 -26.60
C PHE A 16 -36.37 48.52 -26.38
N GLU A 17 -37.18 49.54 -26.43
CA GLU A 17 -38.61 49.47 -26.12
C GLU A 17 -39.36 48.62 -27.15
N ASN A 18 -39.21 48.92 -28.42
CA ASN A 18 -39.91 48.24 -29.51
C ASN A 18 -39.34 46.89 -29.89
N SER A 19 -38.04 46.61 -29.62
CA SER A 19 -37.39 45.34 -29.95
C SER A 19 -37.70 44.24 -29.00
N SER A 20 -38.46 44.48 -27.92
CA SER A 20 -38.87 43.46 -26.94
C SER A 20 -37.66 42.72 -26.33
N ALA A 21 -36.58 43.43 -26.02
CA ALA A 21 -35.35 42.93 -25.40
C ALA A 21 -34.64 41.82 -26.22
N VAL A 22 -34.79 41.83 -27.56
CA VAL A 22 -34.17 40.83 -28.45
C VAL A 22 -32.65 40.78 -28.32
N CYS A 23 -31.99 41.87 -27.90
CA CYS A 23 -30.55 41.96 -27.65
C CYS A 23 -30.06 40.95 -26.58
N LEU A 24 -30.93 40.51 -25.69
CA LEU A 24 -30.58 39.47 -24.69
C LEU A 24 -30.09 38.16 -25.32
N TRP A 25 -30.54 37.84 -26.54
CA TRP A 25 -30.01 36.68 -27.27
C TRP A 25 -28.52 36.80 -27.61
N GLY A 26 -27.97 38.02 -27.66
CA GLY A 26 -26.54 38.24 -27.79
C GLY A 26 -25.72 37.64 -26.64
N LEU A 27 -26.32 37.46 -25.45
CA LEU A 27 -25.68 36.80 -24.30
C LEU A 27 -25.38 35.31 -24.55
N THR A 28 -26.07 34.68 -25.49
CA THR A 28 -25.81 33.29 -25.86
C THR A 28 -24.40 33.08 -26.44
N SER A 29 -23.81 34.14 -27.06
CA SER A 29 -22.46 34.08 -27.62
C SER A 29 -21.36 33.98 -26.56
N PRO A 30 -21.27 34.81 -25.51
CA PRO A 30 -20.33 34.65 -24.43
C PRO A 30 -20.60 33.37 -23.60
N LEU A 31 -21.86 32.96 -23.46
CA LEU A 31 -22.18 31.69 -22.81
C LEU A 31 -21.69 30.49 -23.64
N GLY A 32 -21.86 30.50 -24.95
CA GLY A 32 -21.31 29.52 -25.87
C GLY A 32 -19.78 29.50 -25.85
N ALA A 33 -19.15 30.69 -25.87
CA ALA A 33 -17.70 30.80 -25.76
C ALA A 33 -17.19 30.24 -24.44
N LEU A 34 -17.88 30.44 -23.33
CA LEU A 34 -17.56 29.86 -22.04
C LEU A 34 -17.62 28.32 -22.09
N LEU A 35 -18.63 27.77 -22.78
CA LEU A 35 -18.83 26.34 -22.92
C LEU A 35 -17.74 25.65 -23.76
N PHE A 36 -17.41 26.21 -24.91
CA PHE A 36 -16.56 25.55 -25.91
C PHE A 36 -15.10 26.01 -25.89
N LEU A 37 -14.81 27.24 -25.47
CA LEU A 37 -13.47 27.82 -25.48
C LEU A 37 -12.87 27.98 -24.07
N GLY A 38 -13.71 27.89 -23.04
CA GLY A 38 -13.30 28.02 -21.64
C GLY A 38 -13.33 29.44 -21.09
N ALA A 39 -13.17 29.59 -19.78
CA ALA A 39 -13.38 30.83 -19.04
C ALA A 39 -12.53 32.02 -19.56
N ARG A 40 -11.25 31.76 -19.86
CA ARG A 40 -10.31 32.82 -20.27
C ARG A 40 -10.63 33.40 -21.67
N GLN A 41 -11.07 32.55 -22.58
CA GLN A 41 -11.36 32.91 -23.95
C GLN A 41 -12.79 33.47 -24.13
N SER A 42 -13.68 33.28 -23.15
CA SER A 42 -15.03 33.82 -23.15
C SER A 42 -15.08 35.32 -22.78
N VAL A 43 -14.06 35.85 -22.09
CA VAL A 43 -14.00 37.25 -21.64
C VAL A 43 -14.14 38.26 -22.79
N PRO A 44 -13.41 38.14 -23.91
CA PRO A 44 -13.60 39.05 -25.06
C PRO A 44 -15.02 39.05 -25.63
N TRP A 45 -15.68 37.90 -25.65
CA TRP A 45 -17.07 37.78 -26.13
C TRP A 45 -18.05 38.49 -25.20
N PHE A 46 -17.84 38.38 -23.87
CA PHE A 46 -18.64 39.10 -22.90
C PHE A 46 -18.39 40.62 -22.98
N ALA A 47 -17.14 41.04 -23.12
CA ALA A 47 -16.79 42.46 -23.32
C ALA A 47 -17.42 43.02 -24.60
N GLY A 48 -17.40 42.23 -25.68
CA GLY A 48 -18.09 42.59 -26.94
C GLY A 48 -19.60 42.74 -26.77
N PHE A 49 -20.24 41.82 -26.05
CA PHE A 49 -21.67 41.93 -25.72
C PHE A 49 -21.97 43.19 -24.89
N ALA A 50 -21.20 43.42 -23.80
CA ALA A 50 -21.36 44.61 -22.95
C ALA A 50 -21.16 45.91 -23.74
N GLY A 51 -20.17 45.94 -24.64
CA GLY A 51 -19.92 47.08 -25.54
C GLY A 51 -21.09 47.33 -26.48
N LEU A 52 -21.67 46.31 -27.10
CA LEU A 52 -22.84 46.43 -27.96
C LEU A 52 -24.08 46.93 -27.20
N VAL A 53 -24.29 46.49 -25.98
CA VAL A 53 -25.34 46.98 -25.08
C VAL A 53 -25.15 48.49 -24.81
N ALA A 54 -23.90 48.90 -24.46
CA ALA A 54 -23.61 50.31 -24.20
C ALA A 54 -23.79 51.19 -25.45
N ILE A 55 -23.35 50.72 -26.61
CA ILE A 55 -23.58 51.44 -27.89
C ILE A 55 -25.10 51.57 -28.19
N SER A 56 -25.85 50.47 -28.00
CA SER A 56 -27.28 50.47 -28.19
C SER A 56 -28.00 51.52 -27.29
N ALA A 57 -27.58 51.54 -25.99
CA ALA A 57 -28.13 52.53 -25.06
C ALA A 57 -27.83 54.00 -25.45
N ALA A 58 -26.64 54.28 -25.99
CA ALA A 58 -26.25 55.60 -26.43
C ALA A 58 -26.98 56.01 -27.67
N LEU A 59 -27.34 55.07 -28.55
CA LEU A 59 -28.03 55.33 -29.80
C LEU A 59 -29.58 55.31 -29.71
N ASP A 60 -30.14 54.86 -28.58
CA ASP A 60 -31.56 54.55 -28.40
C ASP A 60 -32.45 55.73 -28.76
N SER A 61 -32.16 56.96 -28.26
CA SER A 61 -32.93 58.16 -28.55
C SER A 61 -32.94 58.57 -30.02
N ALA A 62 -31.84 58.27 -30.75
CA ALA A 62 -31.75 58.58 -32.18
C ALA A 62 -32.50 57.53 -33.02
N ILE A 63 -32.60 56.36 -32.61
CA ILE A 63 -33.23 55.22 -33.31
C ILE A 63 -34.73 55.19 -33.02
N ALA A 64 -35.18 55.57 -31.84
CA ALA A 64 -36.58 55.57 -31.43
C ALA A 64 -37.47 56.47 -32.33
N GLY A 65 -36.91 57.55 -32.90
CA GLY A 65 -37.65 58.45 -33.79
C GLY A 65 -38.04 57.83 -35.14
N SER A 66 -37.44 56.72 -35.56
CA SER A 66 -37.73 55.97 -36.80
C SER A 66 -38.41 54.62 -36.56
N ALA A 67 -38.93 54.40 -35.37
CA ALA A 67 -39.52 53.12 -34.95
C ALA A 67 -40.80 52.81 -35.74
N PRO A 68 -41.01 51.56 -36.20
CA PRO A 68 -42.29 51.14 -36.77
C PRO A 68 -43.41 51.17 -35.72
N ASP A 69 -44.61 51.44 -36.07
CA ASP A 69 -45.78 51.41 -35.17
C ASP A 69 -46.19 49.95 -34.93
N ILE A 70 -45.74 49.37 -33.83
CA ILE A 70 -46.00 48.00 -33.46
C ILE A 70 -47.05 47.94 -32.32
N PRO A 71 -48.14 47.17 -32.47
CA PRO A 71 -49.14 47.09 -31.42
C PRO A 71 -48.50 46.62 -30.06
N GLN A 72 -48.82 47.33 -28.98
CA GLN A 72 -48.24 47.13 -27.66
C GLN A 72 -48.39 45.66 -27.15
N GLY A 73 -49.52 45.00 -27.48
CA GLY A 73 -49.70 43.57 -27.13
C GLY A 73 -48.70 42.67 -27.80
N VAL A 74 -48.22 43.00 -29.02
CA VAL A 74 -47.16 42.21 -29.72
C VAL A 74 -45.84 42.45 -29.06
N VAL A 75 -45.46 43.66 -28.67
CA VAL A 75 -44.24 44.04 -27.99
C VAL A 75 -44.14 43.25 -26.66
N ILE A 76 -45.20 43.23 -25.84
CA ILE A 76 -45.26 42.51 -24.58
C ILE A 76 -45.11 41.02 -24.79
N ALA A 77 -45.80 40.43 -25.78
CA ALA A 77 -45.72 39.01 -26.06
C ALA A 77 -44.30 38.59 -26.48
N PHE A 78 -43.64 39.33 -27.35
CA PHE A 78 -42.25 39.08 -27.75
C PHE A 78 -41.26 39.31 -26.62
N PHE A 79 -41.47 40.31 -25.75
CA PHE A 79 -40.66 40.52 -24.57
C PHE A 79 -40.70 39.29 -23.65
N ALA A 80 -41.89 38.77 -23.35
CA ALA A 80 -42.05 37.58 -22.54
C ALA A 80 -41.39 36.35 -23.17
N LEU A 81 -41.53 36.18 -24.50
CA LEU A 81 -40.89 35.07 -25.25
C LEU A 81 -39.36 35.14 -25.24
N ASN A 82 -38.81 36.35 -25.49
CA ASN A 82 -37.36 36.56 -25.48
C ASN A 82 -36.77 36.30 -24.07
N LEU A 83 -37.41 36.83 -23.02
CA LEU A 83 -36.98 36.62 -21.64
C LEU A 83 -37.02 35.17 -21.27
N LEU A 84 -38.13 34.48 -21.57
CA LEU A 84 -38.28 33.04 -21.26
C LEU A 84 -37.28 32.19 -22.05
N GLY A 85 -37.05 32.52 -23.34
CA GLY A 85 -36.10 31.80 -24.19
C GLY A 85 -34.66 31.92 -23.69
N VAL A 86 -34.21 33.13 -23.36
CA VAL A 86 -32.87 33.38 -22.84
C VAL A 86 -32.69 32.71 -21.45
N ALA A 87 -33.68 32.87 -20.55
CA ALA A 87 -33.65 32.24 -19.23
C ALA A 87 -33.62 30.71 -19.32
N SER A 88 -34.43 30.13 -20.22
CA SER A 88 -34.42 28.67 -20.43
C SER A 88 -33.07 28.17 -20.96
N THR A 89 -32.49 28.89 -21.91
CA THR A 89 -31.17 28.57 -22.46
C THR A 89 -30.10 28.63 -21.38
N ALA A 90 -30.07 29.68 -20.56
CA ALA A 90 -29.15 29.82 -19.45
C ALA A 90 -29.31 28.66 -18.40
N TYR A 91 -30.56 28.33 -18.08
CA TYR A 91 -30.89 27.25 -17.14
C TYR A 91 -30.40 25.88 -17.67
N VAL A 92 -30.66 25.56 -18.93
CA VAL A 92 -30.21 24.31 -19.55
C VAL A 92 -28.69 24.21 -19.57
N LEU A 93 -28.00 25.30 -19.92
CA LEU A 93 -26.55 25.36 -19.89
C LEU A 93 -26.01 25.16 -18.47
N GLN A 94 -26.60 25.81 -17.47
CA GLN A 94 -26.19 25.65 -16.07
C GLN A 94 -26.39 24.20 -15.58
N GLN A 95 -27.52 23.59 -15.91
CA GLN A 95 -27.79 22.17 -15.61
C GLN A 95 -26.76 21.25 -16.26
N TYR A 96 -26.37 21.53 -17.50
CA TYR A 96 -25.34 20.77 -18.19
C TYR A 96 -24.00 20.86 -17.45
N PHE A 97 -23.56 22.06 -17.05
CA PHE A 97 -22.31 22.25 -16.31
C PHE A 97 -22.32 21.59 -14.96
N VAL A 98 -23.40 21.71 -14.21
CA VAL A 98 -23.52 21.06 -12.89
C VAL A 98 -23.37 19.55 -13.03
N ARG A 99 -24.13 18.95 -13.97
CA ARG A 99 -24.05 17.50 -14.22
C ARG A 99 -22.68 17.05 -14.74
N ALA A 100 -22.04 17.82 -15.61
CA ALA A 100 -20.71 17.52 -16.11
C ALA A 100 -19.66 17.55 -15.00
N ARG A 101 -19.75 18.57 -14.12
CA ARG A 101 -18.89 18.68 -12.93
C ARG A 101 -19.09 17.52 -11.95
N GLU A 102 -20.35 17.18 -11.66
CA GLU A 102 -20.66 16.05 -10.75
C GLU A 102 -20.11 14.73 -11.29
N ARG A 103 -20.23 14.48 -12.61
CA ARG A 103 -19.66 13.29 -13.25
C ARG A 103 -18.13 13.27 -13.15
N ALA A 104 -17.48 14.40 -13.42
CA ALA A 104 -16.03 14.50 -13.33
C ALA A 104 -15.51 14.27 -11.91
N LEU A 105 -16.19 14.85 -10.90
CA LEU A 105 -15.85 14.64 -9.49
C LEU A 105 -16.08 13.18 -9.05
N ALA A 106 -17.17 12.57 -9.49
CA ALA A 106 -17.45 11.16 -9.19
C ALA A 106 -16.41 10.23 -9.82
N GLU A 107 -15.98 10.50 -11.04
CA GLU A 107 -14.94 9.73 -11.71
C GLU A 107 -13.57 9.89 -11.03
N LEU A 108 -13.20 11.13 -10.69
CA LEU A 108 -11.97 11.39 -9.92
C LEU A 108 -11.96 10.65 -8.57
N ALA A 109 -13.10 10.68 -7.87
CA ALA A 109 -13.24 9.96 -6.59
C ALA A 109 -13.12 8.43 -6.75
N ARG A 110 -13.61 7.86 -7.87
CA ARG A 110 -13.43 6.44 -8.18
C ARG A 110 -11.98 6.09 -8.45
N GLN A 111 -11.30 6.89 -9.26
CA GLN A 111 -9.88 6.69 -9.59
C GLN A 111 -9.00 6.79 -8.34
N HIS A 112 -9.29 7.75 -7.45
CA HIS A 112 -8.55 7.90 -6.19
C HIS A 112 -8.70 6.68 -5.30
N ARG A 113 -9.92 6.18 -5.10
CA ARG A 113 -10.16 4.94 -4.32
C ARG A 113 -9.49 3.71 -4.93
N ALA A 114 -9.50 3.57 -6.25
CA ALA A 114 -8.85 2.46 -6.92
C ALA A 114 -7.32 2.51 -6.72
N LEU A 115 -6.73 3.70 -6.76
CA LEU A 115 -5.30 3.90 -6.48
C LEU A 115 -4.95 3.59 -5.03
N GLU A 116 -5.76 4.04 -4.06
CA GLU A 116 -5.57 3.72 -2.64
C GLU A 116 -5.57 2.22 -2.39
N LEU A 117 -6.55 1.49 -2.95
CA LEU A 117 -6.62 0.04 -2.82
C LEU A 117 -5.41 -0.68 -3.44
N GLU A 118 -4.91 -0.21 -4.58
CA GLU A 118 -3.73 -0.79 -5.21
C GLU A 118 -2.45 -0.49 -4.41
N GLN A 119 -2.35 0.71 -3.81
CA GLN A 119 -1.26 1.06 -2.89
C GLN A 119 -1.27 0.19 -1.64
N GLU A 120 -2.43 0.02 -0.98
CA GLU A 120 -2.56 -0.84 0.20
C GLU A 120 -2.19 -2.30 -0.12
N LYS A 121 -2.62 -2.81 -1.28
CA LYS A 121 -2.27 -4.16 -1.72
C LYS A 121 -0.76 -4.29 -1.97
N SER A 122 -0.15 -3.33 -2.63
CA SER A 122 1.30 -3.31 -2.89
C SER A 122 2.10 -3.25 -1.58
N GLU A 123 1.66 -2.42 -0.63
CA GLU A 123 2.29 -2.32 0.67
C GLU A 123 2.20 -3.61 1.46
N ARG A 124 1.03 -4.24 1.51
CA ARG A 124 0.86 -5.54 2.16
C ARG A 124 1.74 -6.63 1.55
N LEU A 125 1.90 -6.66 0.21
CA LEU A 125 2.79 -7.60 -0.46
C LEU A 125 4.26 -7.35 -0.11
N LEU A 126 4.67 -6.10 0.04
CA LEU A 126 6.02 -5.74 0.47
C LEU A 126 6.31 -6.18 1.91
N LEU A 127 5.35 -5.98 2.81
CA LEU A 127 5.44 -6.38 4.22
C LEU A 127 5.42 -7.92 4.42
N ASN A 128 4.94 -8.68 3.44
CA ASN A 128 5.08 -10.15 3.45
C ASN A 128 6.51 -10.63 3.12
N VAL A 129 7.37 -9.74 2.64
CA VAL A 129 8.74 -10.09 2.22
C VAL A 129 9.79 -9.43 3.10
N LEU A 130 9.49 -8.25 3.65
CA LEU A 130 10.43 -7.43 4.41
C LEU A 130 9.80 -6.97 5.73
N PRO A 131 10.58 -6.95 6.84
CA PRO A 131 10.13 -6.34 8.08
C PRO A 131 9.76 -4.86 7.88
N GLU A 132 8.74 -4.37 8.61
CA GLU A 132 8.20 -3.02 8.45
C GLU A 132 9.26 -1.90 8.52
N PRO A 133 10.20 -1.87 9.49
CA PRO A 133 11.25 -0.85 9.54
C PRO A 133 12.18 -0.86 8.33
N VAL A 134 12.43 -2.04 7.76
CA VAL A 134 13.29 -2.22 6.58
C VAL A 134 12.54 -1.77 5.31
N ALA A 135 11.26 -2.14 5.19
CA ALA A 135 10.40 -1.71 4.09
C ALA A 135 10.24 -0.18 4.04
N ALA A 136 10.08 0.46 5.21
CA ALA A 136 10.02 1.93 5.31
C ALA A 136 11.31 2.59 4.80
N ARG A 137 12.47 2.10 5.23
CA ARG A 137 13.78 2.63 4.77
C ARG A 137 14.01 2.44 3.27
N LEU A 138 13.59 1.31 2.71
CA LEU A 138 13.71 1.06 1.26
C LEU A 138 12.82 1.97 0.41
N LYS A 139 11.69 2.43 0.95
CA LYS A 139 10.83 3.42 0.28
C LYS A 139 11.47 4.82 0.23
N GLU A 140 12.27 5.15 1.24
CA GLU A 140 12.90 6.48 1.36
C GLU A 140 14.26 6.57 0.69
N GLN A 141 15.00 5.47 0.64
CA GLN A 141 16.39 5.45 0.14
C GLN A 141 16.64 4.23 -0.75
N GLU A 142 17.04 4.48 -2.00
CA GLU A 142 17.60 3.44 -2.85
C GLU A 142 19.02 3.11 -2.38
N GLY A 143 19.25 1.88 -1.91
CA GLY A 143 20.60 1.47 -1.52
C GLY A 143 20.64 0.13 -0.78
N VAL A 144 21.86 -0.26 -0.41
CA VAL A 144 22.10 -1.44 0.43
C VAL A 144 21.79 -1.06 1.87
N ILE A 145 20.91 -1.83 2.51
CA ILE A 145 20.65 -1.73 3.95
C ILE A 145 21.53 -2.78 4.63
N ALA A 146 22.39 -2.36 5.53
CA ALA A 146 23.22 -3.23 6.36
C ALA A 146 23.42 -2.60 7.74
N ASP A 147 22.90 -3.23 8.77
CA ASP A 147 22.95 -2.77 10.15
C ASP A 147 23.68 -3.79 11.03
N ASN A 148 24.50 -3.32 11.96
CA ASN A 148 25.17 -4.15 12.96
C ASN A 148 24.30 -4.23 14.21
N PHE A 149 24.11 -5.46 14.70
CA PHE A 149 23.45 -5.74 15.97
C PHE A 149 24.42 -6.55 16.84
N ASP A 150 24.75 -6.02 18.00
CA ASP A 150 25.75 -6.64 18.89
C ASP A 150 25.19 -7.84 19.67
N ASP A 151 23.87 -7.91 19.83
CA ASP A 151 23.23 -8.86 20.70
C ASP A 151 21.90 -9.36 20.13
N VAL A 152 21.97 -10.51 19.44
CA VAL A 152 20.87 -11.16 18.75
C VAL A 152 20.87 -12.64 19.06
N THR A 153 19.70 -13.23 19.22
CA THR A 153 19.56 -14.68 19.30
C THR A 153 18.99 -15.23 18.02
N VAL A 154 19.72 -16.14 17.39
CA VAL A 154 19.38 -16.83 16.15
C VAL A 154 19.03 -18.28 16.43
N LEU A 155 17.95 -18.76 15.83
CA LEU A 155 17.49 -20.14 15.89
C LEU A 155 17.45 -20.74 14.49
N PHE A 156 17.94 -21.97 14.37
CA PHE A 156 17.68 -22.86 13.25
C PHE A 156 16.91 -24.08 13.75
N ALA A 157 15.88 -24.48 12.99
CA ALA A 157 15.14 -25.71 13.20
C ALA A 157 15.08 -26.51 11.90
N ASP A 158 15.27 -27.83 11.96
CA ASP A 158 15.33 -28.73 10.82
C ASP A 158 14.53 -30.00 11.11
N ILE A 159 13.80 -30.52 10.11
CA ILE A 159 12.97 -31.73 10.26
C ILE A 159 13.84 -32.96 10.14
N VAL A 160 13.83 -33.80 11.17
CA VAL A 160 14.62 -35.03 11.22
C VAL A 160 14.13 -36.03 10.18
N GLY A 161 15.06 -36.51 9.34
CA GLY A 161 14.73 -37.53 8.32
C GLY A 161 13.89 -36.99 7.16
N PHE A 162 13.92 -35.68 6.88
CA PHE A 162 13.17 -35.08 5.78
C PHE A 162 13.54 -35.64 4.41
N THR A 163 14.85 -35.87 4.13
CA THR A 163 15.28 -36.40 2.82
C THR A 163 14.66 -37.76 2.50
N PRO A 164 14.70 -38.77 3.36
CA PRO A 164 14.00 -40.04 3.14
C PRO A 164 12.48 -39.90 3.08
N LEU A 165 11.91 -38.93 3.78
CA LEU A 165 10.48 -38.64 3.71
C LEU A 165 10.09 -38.04 2.31
N ALA A 166 10.90 -37.11 1.82
CA ALA A 166 10.71 -36.48 0.52
C ALA A 166 10.84 -37.49 -0.65
N GLU A 167 11.67 -38.51 -0.53
CA GLU A 167 11.80 -39.56 -1.57
C GLU A 167 10.57 -40.48 -1.65
N ARG A 168 9.79 -40.59 -0.56
CA ARG A 168 8.65 -41.52 -0.47
C ARG A 168 7.27 -40.84 -0.63
N MET A 169 7.22 -39.51 -0.47
CA MET A 169 5.99 -38.74 -0.47
C MET A 169 5.76 -38.06 -1.83
N PRO A 170 4.53 -38.04 -2.36
CA PRO A 170 4.19 -37.23 -3.54
C PRO A 170 4.52 -35.75 -3.31
N ALA A 171 5.05 -35.06 -4.34
CA ALA A 171 5.52 -33.69 -4.20
C ALA A 171 4.46 -32.71 -3.65
N ALA A 172 3.20 -32.86 -4.04
CA ALA A 172 2.10 -32.04 -3.54
C ALA A 172 1.83 -32.24 -2.03
N GLU A 173 1.93 -33.47 -1.56
CA GLU A 173 1.74 -33.81 -0.13
C GLU A 173 2.92 -33.30 0.71
N LEU A 174 4.15 -33.43 0.17
CA LEU A 174 5.35 -32.91 0.81
C LEU A 174 5.29 -31.38 0.98
N VAL A 175 4.90 -30.64 -0.07
CA VAL A 175 4.73 -29.20 0.01
C VAL A 175 3.63 -28.83 1.00
N ALA A 176 2.50 -29.54 0.98
CA ALA A 176 1.41 -29.30 1.93
C ALA A 176 1.82 -29.61 3.39
N LEU A 177 2.72 -30.58 3.61
CA LEU A 177 3.28 -30.86 4.93
C LEU A 177 4.18 -29.73 5.40
N LEU A 178 5.12 -29.29 4.57
CA LEU A 178 5.99 -28.15 4.89
C LEU A 178 5.20 -26.88 5.16
N ASP A 179 4.17 -26.62 4.35
CA ASP A 179 3.29 -25.47 4.53
C ASP A 179 2.61 -25.48 5.90
N ARG A 180 2.04 -26.63 6.32
CA ARG A 180 1.43 -26.76 7.65
C ARG A 180 2.44 -26.55 8.79
N VAL A 181 3.64 -27.12 8.68
CA VAL A 181 4.69 -26.98 9.70
C VAL A 181 5.14 -25.53 9.79
N PHE A 182 5.48 -24.91 8.65
CA PHE A 182 5.99 -23.55 8.63
C PHE A 182 4.92 -22.52 9.01
N ALA A 183 3.67 -22.70 8.58
CA ALA A 183 2.57 -21.84 9.00
C ALA A 183 2.38 -21.87 10.54
N SER A 184 2.43 -23.08 11.14
CA SER A 184 2.37 -23.23 12.60
C SER A 184 3.54 -22.53 13.31
N TRP A 185 4.75 -22.60 12.75
CA TRP A 185 5.93 -21.94 13.32
C TRP A 185 5.92 -20.43 13.06
N ASP A 186 5.35 -19.97 11.96
CA ASP A 186 5.14 -18.54 11.67
C ASP A 186 4.22 -17.88 12.71
N GLU A 187 3.13 -18.57 13.09
CA GLU A 187 2.23 -18.11 14.16
C GLU A 187 2.98 -18.00 15.50
N LEU A 188 3.73 -19.04 15.89
CA LEU A 188 4.52 -19.05 17.12
C LEU A 188 5.63 -17.97 17.13
N ALA A 189 6.28 -17.75 15.99
CA ALA A 189 7.30 -16.69 15.85
C ALA A 189 6.67 -15.30 16.04
N ALA A 190 5.52 -15.05 15.43
CA ALA A 190 4.78 -13.80 15.59
C ALA A 190 4.34 -13.57 17.05
N GLU A 191 3.80 -14.59 17.73
CA GLU A 191 3.39 -14.52 19.13
C GLU A 191 4.57 -14.21 20.08
N SER A 192 5.76 -14.76 19.78
CA SER A 192 6.97 -14.51 20.56
C SER A 192 7.68 -13.18 20.22
N GLY A 193 7.24 -12.51 19.16
CA GLY A 193 7.88 -11.31 18.63
C GLY A 193 9.28 -11.59 18.06
N ALA A 194 9.50 -12.78 17.54
CA ALA A 194 10.70 -13.15 16.80
C ALA A 194 10.48 -12.99 15.31
N GLU A 195 11.51 -12.54 14.59
CA GLU A 195 11.46 -12.28 13.16
C GLU A 195 11.81 -13.54 12.38
N LYS A 196 10.91 -14.02 11.54
CA LYS A 196 11.22 -15.05 10.55
C LYS A 196 12.15 -14.49 9.49
N ILE A 197 13.32 -15.12 9.35
CA ILE A 197 14.31 -14.67 8.36
C ILE A 197 14.08 -15.36 7.02
N LYS A 198 14.10 -16.68 7.00
CA LYS A 198 13.91 -17.49 5.78
C LYS A 198 13.71 -18.97 6.09
N THR A 199 13.30 -19.69 5.06
CA THR A 199 13.40 -21.15 5.02
C THR A 199 14.52 -21.59 4.05
N ILE A 200 15.20 -22.66 4.36
CA ILE A 200 16.28 -23.23 3.53
C ILE A 200 16.00 -24.73 3.40
N GLY A 201 15.26 -25.11 2.34
CA GLY A 201 14.73 -26.47 2.23
C GLY A 201 13.70 -26.74 3.32
N ASP A 202 13.99 -27.70 4.19
CA ASP A 202 13.22 -28.06 5.39
C ASP A 202 13.67 -27.34 6.65
N ALA A 203 14.75 -26.55 6.57
CA ALA A 203 15.22 -25.76 7.69
C ALA A 203 14.49 -24.40 7.79
N TYR A 204 14.18 -23.98 9.01
CA TYR A 204 13.52 -22.73 9.36
C TYR A 204 14.45 -21.86 10.19
N MET A 205 14.67 -20.63 9.76
CA MET A 205 15.53 -19.66 10.43
C MET A 205 14.73 -18.50 10.98
N VAL A 206 14.89 -18.22 12.26
CA VAL A 206 14.24 -17.12 12.97
C VAL A 206 15.24 -16.43 13.90
N ALA A 207 15.04 -15.15 14.19
CA ALA A 207 15.89 -14.41 15.11
C ALA A 207 15.06 -13.43 15.97
N ALA A 208 15.58 -13.08 17.14
CA ALA A 208 15.04 -12.00 17.96
C ALA A 208 16.16 -11.03 18.35
N GLY A 209 15.80 -9.75 18.47
CA GLY A 209 16.75 -8.64 18.59
C GLY A 209 17.03 -7.94 17.25
N VAL A 210 16.35 -8.34 16.19
CA VAL A 210 16.35 -7.75 14.85
C VAL A 210 14.91 -7.71 14.31
N PRO A 211 14.55 -6.76 13.45
CA PRO A 211 15.28 -5.53 13.06
C PRO A 211 15.23 -4.46 14.16
N VAL A 212 14.56 -4.74 15.27
CA VAL A 212 14.47 -3.90 16.46
C VAL A 212 15.11 -4.61 17.63
N ALA A 213 16.06 -3.95 18.28
CA ALA A 213 16.73 -4.49 19.45
C ALA A 213 15.74 -4.69 20.60
N ARG A 214 15.90 -5.82 21.35
CA ARG A 214 15.12 -6.14 22.54
C ARG A 214 15.98 -6.91 23.56
N ASP A 215 15.80 -6.66 24.83
CA ASP A 215 16.64 -7.24 25.89
C ASP A 215 16.32 -8.72 26.15
N ASP A 216 15.07 -9.14 25.94
CA ASP A 216 14.56 -10.48 26.19
C ASP A 216 14.64 -11.41 24.95
N HIS A 217 15.49 -11.08 23.97
CA HIS A 217 15.60 -11.83 22.70
C HIS A 217 15.93 -13.32 22.93
N ALA A 218 16.77 -13.65 23.91
CA ALA A 218 17.15 -15.03 24.18
C ALA A 218 15.99 -15.84 24.80
N GLU A 219 15.26 -15.24 25.74
CA GLU A 219 14.10 -15.85 26.37
C GLU A 219 12.96 -16.05 25.36
N ALA A 220 12.70 -15.06 24.49
CA ALA A 220 11.69 -15.16 23.45
C ALA A 220 11.97 -16.32 22.48
N VAL A 221 13.23 -16.45 22.03
CA VAL A 221 13.65 -17.55 21.15
C VAL A 221 13.62 -18.90 21.88
N ALA A 222 13.98 -18.95 23.16
CA ALA A 222 13.89 -20.17 23.93
C ALA A 222 12.44 -20.66 24.13
N ALA A 223 11.53 -19.75 24.43
CA ALA A 223 10.11 -20.06 24.55
C ALA A 223 9.52 -20.54 23.21
N LEU A 224 9.86 -19.85 22.12
CA LEU A 224 9.50 -20.26 20.77
C LEU A 224 9.99 -21.69 20.46
N ALA A 225 11.26 -21.96 20.69
CA ALA A 225 11.85 -23.28 20.43
C ALA A 225 11.13 -24.41 21.19
N LEU A 226 10.77 -24.17 22.44
CA LEU A 226 10.02 -25.15 23.26
C LEU A 226 8.59 -25.37 22.72
N ALA A 227 7.97 -24.35 22.16
CA ALA A 227 6.63 -24.43 21.55
C ALA A 227 6.65 -25.10 20.16
N MET A 228 7.77 -24.98 19.41
CA MET A 228 7.91 -25.56 18.08
C MET A 228 7.92 -27.10 18.10
N ILE A 229 8.47 -27.76 19.14
CA ILE A 229 8.54 -29.21 19.23
C ILE A 229 7.12 -29.83 19.22
N PRO A 230 6.22 -29.51 20.15
CA PRO A 230 4.87 -30.10 20.13
C PRO A 230 4.05 -29.63 18.91
N ALA A 231 4.40 -28.52 18.32
CA ALA A 231 3.70 -28.02 17.12
C ALA A 231 4.00 -28.92 15.92
N VAL A 232 5.25 -29.34 15.70
CA VAL A 232 5.59 -30.22 14.57
C VAL A 232 5.01 -31.61 14.75
N GLU A 233 4.96 -32.14 15.98
CA GLU A 233 4.32 -33.43 16.27
C GLU A 233 2.84 -33.46 15.82
N ARG A 234 2.12 -32.36 16.01
CA ARG A 234 0.72 -32.22 15.55
C ARG A 234 0.56 -32.20 14.03
N CYS A 235 1.63 -31.87 13.31
CA CYS A 235 1.64 -31.86 11.84
C CYS A 235 1.92 -33.24 11.23
N THR A 236 2.18 -34.25 12.05
CA THR A 236 2.46 -35.63 11.60
C THR A 236 1.35 -36.13 10.69
N PRO A 237 1.66 -36.69 9.50
CA PRO A 237 0.67 -37.32 8.63
C PRO A 237 -0.04 -38.49 9.28
N ASP A 238 -1.31 -38.72 8.97
CA ASP A 238 -2.10 -39.82 9.50
C ASP A 238 -1.41 -41.18 9.27
N GLY A 239 -1.18 -41.93 10.35
CA GLY A 239 -0.53 -43.26 10.31
C GLY A 239 0.99 -43.19 10.12
N GLY A 240 1.61 -42.01 10.08
CA GLY A 240 3.07 -41.84 10.04
C GLY A 240 3.71 -41.88 11.42
N ALA A 241 5.06 -42.04 11.46
CA ALA A 241 5.83 -41.81 12.66
C ALA A 241 5.78 -40.31 13.03
N PRO A 242 5.78 -39.96 14.35
CA PRO A 242 5.82 -38.58 14.77
C PRO A 242 7.00 -37.84 14.13
N LEU A 243 6.72 -36.64 13.63
CA LEU A 243 7.76 -35.76 13.12
C LEU A 243 8.60 -35.23 14.29
N GLU A 244 9.89 -35.32 14.15
CA GLU A 244 10.84 -34.76 15.09
C GLU A 244 11.61 -33.61 14.47
N VAL A 245 12.08 -32.68 15.29
CA VAL A 245 12.94 -31.57 14.85
C VAL A 245 14.23 -31.53 15.63
N ARG A 246 15.26 -30.98 15.02
CA ARG A 246 16.49 -30.53 15.69
C ARG A 246 16.45 -29.00 15.72
N ILE A 247 16.78 -28.45 16.89
CA ILE A 247 16.82 -27.00 17.06
C ILE A 247 18.18 -26.60 17.61
N GLY A 248 18.78 -25.59 16.96
CA GLY A 248 20.05 -25.00 17.39
C GLY A 248 19.90 -23.51 17.63
N ILE A 249 20.40 -23.02 18.77
CA ILE A 249 20.30 -21.61 19.16
C ILE A 249 21.69 -21.06 19.48
N ALA A 250 22.01 -19.88 18.95
CA ALA A 250 23.21 -19.14 19.29
C ALA A 250 22.88 -17.64 19.50
N THR A 251 23.59 -17.04 20.46
CA THR A 251 23.46 -15.61 20.78
C THR A 251 24.79 -14.91 20.54
N GLY A 252 24.75 -13.74 19.93
CA GLY A 252 25.92 -12.90 19.65
C GLY A 252 25.68 -11.87 18.54
N PRO A 253 26.74 -11.21 18.06
CA PRO A 253 26.64 -10.18 17.04
C PRO A 253 26.27 -10.75 15.67
N VAL A 254 25.46 -9.97 14.92
CA VAL A 254 25.10 -10.23 13.52
C VAL A 254 25.09 -8.94 12.71
N VAL A 255 25.21 -9.07 11.39
CA VAL A 255 24.87 -8.03 10.42
C VAL A 255 23.54 -8.41 9.82
N ALA A 256 22.58 -7.49 9.86
CA ALA A 256 21.27 -7.69 9.24
C ALA A 256 21.09 -6.71 8.08
N GLY A 257 20.47 -7.14 6.99
CA GLY A 257 20.29 -6.24 5.88
C GLY A 257 19.56 -6.82 4.68
N VAL A 258 19.45 -6.01 3.63
CA VAL A 258 18.85 -6.38 2.36
C VAL A 258 19.91 -6.35 1.27
N ILE A 259 20.09 -7.48 0.59
CA ILE A 259 21.02 -7.63 -0.53
C ILE A 259 20.24 -7.90 -1.81
N GLY A 260 20.73 -7.34 -2.90
CA GLY A 260 20.24 -7.53 -4.25
C GLY A 260 19.49 -6.34 -4.82
N ARG A 261 19.36 -6.30 -6.15
CA ARG A 261 18.58 -5.30 -6.88
C ARG A 261 17.25 -5.84 -7.36
N SER A 262 17.12 -7.15 -7.41
CA SER A 262 15.89 -7.88 -7.72
C SER A 262 15.73 -9.02 -6.73
N LYS A 263 14.48 -9.32 -6.31
CA LYS A 263 14.18 -10.32 -5.27
C LYS A 263 14.87 -9.97 -3.95
N PHE A 264 14.50 -8.84 -3.38
CA PHE A 264 14.97 -8.42 -2.06
C PHE A 264 14.75 -9.52 -1.03
N ILE A 265 15.80 -9.81 -0.27
CA ILE A 265 15.75 -10.75 0.85
C ILE A 265 16.39 -10.04 2.05
N TYR A 266 15.63 -9.93 3.14
CA TYR A 266 16.18 -9.57 4.43
C TYR A 266 16.88 -10.79 5.02
N ASP A 267 18.16 -10.67 5.29
CA ASP A 267 18.96 -11.80 5.77
C ASP A 267 19.93 -11.36 6.87
N LEU A 268 20.50 -12.36 7.57
CA LEU A 268 21.48 -12.17 8.63
C LEU A 268 22.80 -12.83 8.25
N TRP A 269 23.89 -12.12 8.57
CA TRP A 269 25.25 -12.63 8.39
C TRP A 269 26.04 -12.49 9.67
N GLY A 270 27.00 -13.39 9.85
CA GLY A 270 27.93 -13.37 10.97
C GLY A 270 28.21 -14.76 11.53
N ASP A 271 29.16 -14.80 12.45
CA ASP A 271 29.60 -16.01 13.10
C ASP A 271 28.48 -16.67 13.94
N THR A 272 27.62 -15.84 14.55
CA THR A 272 26.46 -16.26 15.34
C THR A 272 25.48 -17.08 14.51
N VAL A 273 25.22 -16.67 13.27
CA VAL A 273 24.32 -17.38 12.34
C VAL A 273 24.88 -18.77 12.01
N ASN A 274 26.17 -18.83 11.63
CA ASN A 274 26.84 -20.09 11.33
C ASN A 274 26.88 -21.01 12.56
N THR A 275 27.05 -20.45 13.75
CA THR A 275 27.11 -21.23 15.01
C THR A 275 25.73 -21.78 15.35
N ALA A 276 24.63 -21.01 15.17
CA ALA A 276 23.27 -21.52 15.38
C ALA A 276 22.94 -22.69 14.45
N SER A 277 23.28 -22.59 13.16
CA SER A 277 23.14 -23.71 12.21
C SER A 277 23.96 -24.94 12.62
N ARG A 278 25.17 -24.75 13.17
CA ARG A 278 25.98 -25.86 13.67
C ARG A 278 25.38 -26.49 14.94
N MET A 279 24.80 -25.69 15.85
CA MET A 279 24.07 -26.22 17.01
C MET A 279 22.92 -27.10 16.57
N GLU A 280 22.16 -26.67 15.53
CA GLU A 280 21.08 -27.47 14.96
C GLU A 280 21.60 -28.79 14.37
N SER A 281 22.59 -28.77 13.47
CA SER A 281 23.07 -29.95 12.74
C SER A 281 23.69 -31.01 13.67
N HIS A 282 24.21 -30.60 14.84
CA HIS A 282 24.75 -31.49 15.87
C HIS A 282 23.74 -31.82 16.98
N ALA A 283 22.52 -31.28 16.93
CA ALA A 283 21.51 -31.55 17.94
C ALA A 283 20.99 -33.00 17.84
N VAL A 284 20.61 -33.56 18.98
CA VAL A 284 19.88 -34.82 19.02
C VAL A 284 18.46 -34.61 18.52
N PRO A 285 17.89 -35.54 17.73
CA PRO A 285 16.47 -35.50 17.40
C PRO A 285 15.58 -35.20 18.61
N GLY A 286 14.57 -34.34 18.44
CA GLY A 286 13.67 -33.94 19.50
C GLY A 286 14.27 -33.00 20.55
N SER A 287 15.47 -32.43 20.32
CA SER A 287 16.14 -31.59 21.33
C SER A 287 16.48 -30.18 20.82
N ILE A 288 16.64 -29.28 21.79
CA ILE A 288 17.07 -27.88 21.56
C ILE A 288 18.48 -27.73 22.13
N GLN A 289 19.43 -27.47 21.26
CA GLN A 289 20.84 -27.29 21.62
C GLN A 289 21.22 -25.81 21.55
N VAL A 290 21.89 -25.33 22.60
CA VAL A 290 22.25 -23.91 22.71
C VAL A 290 23.75 -23.74 22.98
N THR A 291 24.28 -22.59 22.57
CA THR A 291 25.65 -22.15 22.84
C THR A 291 25.82 -21.67 24.29
N GLU A 292 27.08 -21.54 24.77
CA GLU A 292 27.38 -20.99 26.08
C GLU A 292 26.89 -19.54 26.29
N PRO A 293 27.04 -18.59 25.33
CA PRO A 293 26.45 -17.25 25.46
C PRO A 293 24.93 -17.29 25.63
N THR A 294 24.24 -18.20 24.95
CA THR A 294 22.78 -18.40 25.10
C THR A 294 22.46 -19.01 26.48
N TYR A 295 23.23 -19.98 26.92
CA TYR A 295 23.09 -20.57 28.24
C TYR A 295 23.18 -19.52 29.36
N GLU A 296 24.18 -18.64 29.32
CA GLU A 296 24.38 -17.60 30.35
C GLU A 296 23.17 -16.64 30.46
N ARG A 297 22.48 -16.36 29.36
CA ARG A 297 21.26 -15.53 29.35
C ARG A 297 20.03 -16.25 29.88
N LEU A 298 19.95 -17.58 29.64
CA LEU A 298 18.76 -18.38 29.95
C LEU A 298 18.78 -19.05 31.32
N ARG A 299 19.96 -19.26 31.92
CA ARG A 299 20.16 -20.12 33.12
C ARG A 299 19.31 -19.72 34.33
N GLU A 300 18.87 -18.47 34.45
CA GLU A 300 18.06 -18.02 35.58
C GLU A 300 16.58 -18.39 35.44
N ARG A 301 16.07 -18.42 34.18
CA ARG A 301 14.66 -18.62 33.87
C ARG A 301 14.34 -20.00 33.30
N PHE A 302 15.34 -20.71 32.78
CA PHE A 302 15.16 -21.99 32.12
C PHE A 302 16.04 -23.07 32.75
N VAL A 303 15.59 -24.31 32.61
CA VAL A 303 16.35 -25.52 32.98
C VAL A 303 17.19 -25.91 31.78
N LEU A 304 18.52 -25.86 31.95
CA LEU A 304 19.47 -26.28 30.93
C LEU A 304 20.44 -27.35 31.50
N ARG A 305 20.79 -28.30 30.67
CA ARG A 305 21.71 -29.39 31.00
C ARG A 305 22.92 -29.36 30.08
N ARG A 306 24.13 -29.39 30.67
CA ARG A 306 25.35 -29.47 29.86
C ARG A 306 25.36 -30.79 29.07
N ARG A 307 25.53 -30.68 27.74
CA ARG A 307 25.62 -31.85 26.86
C ARG A 307 27.06 -32.33 26.70
N GLY A 308 28.00 -31.40 26.66
CA GLY A 308 29.42 -31.67 26.40
C GLY A 308 30.00 -30.65 25.42
N THR A 309 31.06 -31.07 24.75
CA THR A 309 31.76 -30.24 23.78
C THR A 309 31.49 -30.75 22.36
N ILE A 310 31.21 -29.88 21.43
CA ILE A 310 31.06 -30.21 20.01
C ILE A 310 32.22 -29.63 19.20
N GLU A 311 32.70 -30.39 18.23
CA GLU A 311 33.69 -29.93 17.28
C GLU A 311 32.96 -29.17 16.16
N VAL A 312 33.27 -27.88 15.99
CA VAL A 312 32.72 -27.04 14.93
C VAL A 312 33.80 -26.75 13.92
N LYS A 313 33.57 -27.15 12.67
CA LYS A 313 34.55 -26.94 11.57
C LYS A 313 35.00 -25.47 11.52
N GLY A 314 36.29 -25.23 11.68
CA GLY A 314 36.89 -23.90 11.65
C GLY A 314 36.88 -23.13 12.97
N LYS A 315 36.53 -23.81 14.09
CA LYS A 315 36.57 -23.25 15.45
C LYS A 315 37.16 -24.25 16.43
N ALA A 316 37.57 -23.75 17.59
CA ALA A 316 37.87 -24.62 18.75
C ALA A 316 36.58 -25.35 19.19
N ALA A 317 36.78 -26.49 19.85
CA ALA A 317 35.70 -27.25 20.45
C ALA A 317 34.86 -26.36 21.41
N MET A 318 33.56 -26.35 21.25
CA MET A 318 32.64 -25.43 21.94
C MET A 318 31.77 -26.18 22.94
N PRO A 319 31.58 -25.66 24.16
CA PRO A 319 30.60 -26.23 25.08
C PRO A 319 29.18 -26.04 24.54
N SER A 320 28.35 -27.04 24.75
CA SER A 320 26.94 -27.00 24.35
C SER A 320 26.03 -27.48 25.47
N TYR A 321 24.82 -26.97 25.49
CA TYR A 321 23.81 -27.24 26.50
C TYR A 321 22.49 -27.63 25.83
N LEU A 322 21.68 -28.42 26.52
CA LEU A 322 20.31 -28.75 26.09
C LEU A 322 19.33 -27.91 26.90
N LEU A 323 18.47 -27.22 26.23
CA LEU A 323 17.33 -26.50 26.80
C LEU A 323 16.20 -27.51 27.05
N ILE A 324 15.76 -27.64 28.33
CA ILE A 324 14.79 -28.65 28.76
C ILE A 324 13.40 -28.04 28.95
N GLY A 325 13.31 -26.87 29.53
CA GLY A 325 12.01 -26.18 29.80
C GLY A 325 12.19 -24.99 30.71
N PRO A 326 11.09 -24.27 30.99
CA PRO A 326 11.10 -23.20 31.98
C PRO A 326 11.39 -23.74 33.39
N ARG A 327 11.90 -22.88 34.27
CA ARG A 327 12.06 -23.19 35.69
C ARG A 327 10.77 -23.10 36.45
#